data_f4aa33cd83a5a656ad14b1bd77327fa4
#
_entry.id   f4aa33cd83a5a656ad14b1bd77327fa4
#
_cell.length_a   1.000
_cell.length_b   1.000
_cell.length_c   1.000
_cell.angle_alpha   90.00
_cell.angle_beta   90.00
_cell.angle_gamma   90.00
#
_symmetry.space_group_name_H-M   'P 1'
#
loop_
_entity.id
_entity.type
_entity.pdbx_description
1 polymer ?
#
loop_
_entity_poly.entity_id
_entity_poly.type
_entity_poly.pdbx_seq_one_letter_code
_entity_poly.pdbx_strand_id
1 'polypeptide(L)'
;IYGDEEILERAKGLPQVDWAAYAKRCSASYLHNQEFSGVDVRLFAADEVHYEKNMVDLIAGRYPESGDEILLSDTMSERLGLAKQLNVTYDLVVLVEGEGEGQQTEKVIPMTVCGYYKNPLRGVADIYEEIYTGEDFIKKHNPGLIKGYDQIYVKLNNLNPLKLGTDKHEKLTEVNEQAAGNGIQYKASDMSYAALVPIILLLLCVMFCGYFFIYNIFDISIENDIRFYGELKTIGMTRQQLKRMLLWQMNRISLIGIVLGGLIGYGIGRMAAGAVMDAFAEGISSFYKPAGFVQVFALGAVFSWITVLVSTMKPFRIASTISPVEAARNRIPLKAKEITEKTP
;
A
#
# COMPACT_ATOMS: atom_id res chain seq x y z
N ILE A 1 18.20 6.95 -8.24
CA ILE A 1 19.38 7.23 -9.10
C ILE A 1 20.26 8.19 -8.31
N TYR A 2 21.56 7.99 -8.36
CA TYR A 2 22.53 8.92 -7.77
C TYR A 2 23.10 9.79 -8.88
N GLY A 3 23.22 11.11 -8.64
CA GLY A 3 23.72 12.00 -9.67
C GLY A 3 23.63 13.48 -9.30
N ASP A 4 23.81 14.33 -10.27
CA ASP A 4 23.77 15.78 -10.14
C ASP A 4 22.51 16.38 -10.81
N GLU A 5 22.44 17.70 -10.80
CA GLU A 5 21.31 18.46 -11.37
C GLU A 5 21.17 18.22 -12.90
N GLU A 6 22.27 17.96 -13.60
CA GLU A 6 22.25 17.65 -15.03
C GLU A 6 21.53 16.31 -15.30
N ILE A 7 21.79 15.31 -14.45
CA ILE A 7 21.13 14.00 -14.51
C ILE A 7 19.65 14.14 -14.16
N LEU A 8 19.30 14.98 -13.19
CA LEU A 8 17.90 15.28 -12.84
C LEU A 8 17.13 15.83 -14.06
N GLU A 9 17.68 16.84 -14.72
CA GLU A 9 17.02 17.46 -15.88
C GLU A 9 16.89 16.49 -17.06
N ARG A 10 17.90 15.66 -17.30
CA ARG A 10 17.79 14.59 -18.29
C ARG A 10 16.71 13.59 -17.92
N ALA A 11 16.63 13.17 -16.65
CA ALA A 11 15.61 12.23 -16.17
C ALA A 11 14.19 12.81 -16.32
N LYS A 12 13.99 14.10 -16.02
CA LYS A 12 12.69 14.79 -16.22
C LYS A 12 12.24 14.79 -17.69
N GLY A 13 13.18 14.82 -18.64
CA GLY A 13 12.90 14.82 -20.07
C GLY A 13 12.52 13.45 -20.66
N LEU A 14 12.65 12.36 -19.90
CA LEU A 14 12.41 11.01 -20.42
C LEU A 14 10.93 10.63 -20.42
N PRO A 15 10.42 10.01 -21.50
CA PRO A 15 9.01 9.64 -21.63
C PRO A 15 8.54 8.57 -20.63
N GLN A 16 9.46 7.80 -20.05
CA GLN A 16 9.20 6.78 -19.05
C GLN A 16 9.01 7.35 -17.65
N VAL A 17 9.33 8.63 -17.44
CA VAL A 17 9.30 9.31 -16.14
C VAL A 17 8.02 10.14 -16.00
N ASP A 18 7.30 9.94 -14.92
CA ASP A 18 6.13 10.75 -14.54
C ASP A 18 6.58 12.05 -13.85
N TRP A 19 7.48 11.90 -12.87
CA TRP A 19 8.17 13.00 -12.22
C TRP A 19 9.54 12.57 -11.72
N ALA A 20 10.45 13.52 -11.61
CA ALA A 20 11.73 13.36 -10.94
C ALA A 20 11.95 14.51 -9.96
N ALA A 21 12.54 14.20 -8.81
CA ALA A 21 12.86 15.13 -7.74
C ALA A 21 14.24 14.81 -7.19
N TYR A 22 14.89 15.75 -6.52
CA TYR A 22 16.16 15.48 -5.90
C TYR A 22 16.19 15.81 -4.41
N ALA A 23 17.05 15.09 -3.69
CA ALA A 23 17.47 15.43 -2.34
C ALA A 23 18.99 15.32 -2.26
N LYS A 24 19.60 16.44 -2.03
CA LYS A 24 21.06 16.60 -1.94
C LYS A 24 21.50 16.38 -0.51
N ARG A 25 22.39 15.42 -0.30
CA ARG A 25 22.95 15.18 1.02
C ARG A 25 23.95 16.27 1.36
N CYS A 26 23.71 16.96 2.48
CA CYS A 26 24.51 18.13 2.91
C CYS A 26 25.61 17.79 3.91
N SER A 27 25.68 16.53 4.39
CA SER A 27 26.72 16.05 5.27
C SER A 27 27.30 14.75 4.74
N ALA A 28 28.62 14.56 4.87
CA ALA A 28 29.30 13.33 4.48
C ALA A 28 28.87 12.11 5.30
N SER A 29 28.40 12.33 6.54
CA SER A 29 27.94 11.30 7.46
C SER A 29 26.69 11.79 8.21
N TYR A 30 26.34 11.11 9.28
CA TYR A 30 25.22 11.47 10.15
C TYR A 30 25.54 12.75 10.94
N LEU A 31 24.51 13.41 11.45
CA LEU A 31 24.67 14.51 12.37
C LEU A 31 25.13 13.99 13.74
N HIS A 32 26.04 14.72 14.39
CA HIS A 32 26.76 14.28 15.58
C HIS A 32 26.30 14.96 16.88
N ASN A 33 25.15 15.63 16.87
CA ASN A 33 24.59 16.17 18.10
C ASN A 33 24.30 15.08 19.12
N GLN A 34 24.58 15.32 20.40
CA GLN A 34 24.36 14.34 21.47
C GLN A 34 22.89 13.93 21.59
N GLU A 35 21.98 14.85 21.32
CA GLU A 35 20.52 14.63 21.35
C GLU A 35 20.05 13.65 20.28
N PHE A 36 20.88 13.40 19.24
CA PHE A 36 20.60 12.46 18.16
C PHE A 36 21.10 11.04 18.47
N SER A 37 21.63 10.80 19.67
CA SER A 37 22.12 9.49 20.06
C SER A 37 21.06 8.38 19.84
N GLY A 38 21.45 7.35 19.10
CA GLY A 38 20.57 6.21 18.77
C GLY A 38 19.66 6.44 17.54
N VAL A 39 19.76 7.61 16.87
CA VAL A 39 19.00 7.92 15.65
C VAL A 39 19.95 8.28 14.52
N ASP A 40 19.71 7.74 13.36
CA ASP A 40 20.40 8.12 12.12
C ASP A 40 19.77 9.41 11.58
N VAL A 41 20.32 10.57 11.94
CA VAL A 41 19.81 11.87 11.51
C VAL A 41 20.66 12.39 10.35
N ARG A 42 20.01 12.67 9.23
CA ARG A 42 20.65 13.15 8.00
C ARG A 42 20.14 14.51 7.59
N LEU A 43 21.06 15.35 7.07
CA LEU A 43 20.75 16.66 6.56
C LEU A 43 20.68 16.62 5.02
N PHE A 44 19.56 17.10 4.48
CA PHE A 44 19.30 17.17 3.05
C PHE A 44 18.89 18.59 2.62
N ALA A 45 19.26 18.98 1.42
CA ALA A 45 18.59 20.03 0.67
C ALA A 45 17.76 19.37 -0.44
N ALA A 46 16.50 19.76 -0.59
CA ALA A 46 15.58 19.11 -1.52
C ALA A 46 14.76 20.14 -2.30
N ASP A 47 14.29 19.75 -3.49
CA ASP A 47 13.43 20.58 -4.30
C ASP A 47 11.95 20.51 -3.86
N GLU A 48 11.11 21.43 -4.36
CA GLU A 48 9.69 21.47 -4.02
C GLU A 48 8.96 20.19 -4.40
N VAL A 49 9.38 19.54 -5.51
CA VAL A 49 8.79 18.29 -5.96
C VAL A 49 9.08 17.18 -4.95
N HIS A 50 10.28 17.15 -4.38
CA HIS A 50 10.62 16.20 -3.32
C HIS A 50 9.70 16.38 -2.11
N TYR A 51 9.53 17.61 -1.62
CA TYR A 51 8.66 17.88 -0.48
C TYR A 51 7.22 17.41 -0.73
N GLU A 52 6.66 17.74 -1.90
CA GLU A 52 5.31 17.32 -2.27
C GLU A 52 5.15 15.80 -2.39
N LYS A 53 6.13 15.11 -3.01
CA LYS A 53 6.00 13.69 -3.34
C LYS A 53 6.47 12.75 -2.21
N ASN A 54 7.32 13.21 -1.30
CA ASN A 54 7.84 12.43 -0.18
C ASN A 54 7.15 12.72 1.15
N MET A 55 5.94 13.30 1.10
CA MET A 55 5.10 13.51 2.28
C MET A 55 5.73 14.41 3.34
N VAL A 56 6.49 15.41 2.90
CA VAL A 56 7.05 16.43 3.81
C VAL A 56 6.00 17.54 3.99
N ASP A 57 4.90 17.19 4.65
CA ASP A 57 3.77 18.11 4.85
C ASP A 57 4.05 19.06 6.01
N LEU A 58 4.06 20.38 5.76
CA LEU A 58 4.30 21.40 6.77
C LEU A 58 3.19 21.42 7.84
N ILE A 59 3.61 21.42 9.11
CA ILE A 59 2.74 21.65 10.27
C ILE A 59 2.75 23.14 10.65
N ALA A 60 3.93 23.77 10.56
CA ALA A 60 4.14 25.17 10.91
C ALA A 60 5.34 25.74 10.16
N GLY A 61 5.33 27.05 9.89
CA GLY A 61 6.43 27.74 9.23
C GLY A 61 6.44 27.56 7.72
N ARG A 62 7.63 27.45 7.13
CA ARG A 62 7.87 27.33 5.69
C ARG A 62 9.03 26.37 5.39
N TYR A 63 9.22 26.04 4.14
CA TYR A 63 10.40 25.31 3.67
C TYR A 63 11.66 26.22 3.74
N PRO A 64 12.85 25.62 3.91
CA PRO A 64 14.11 26.39 3.98
C PRO A 64 14.42 27.07 2.64
N GLU A 65 14.76 28.34 2.69
CA GLU A 65 15.21 29.12 1.53
C GLU A 65 16.73 29.39 1.56
N SER A 66 17.35 29.24 2.71
CA SER A 66 18.78 29.51 2.93
C SER A 66 19.45 28.33 3.62
N GLY A 67 20.77 28.17 3.37
CA GLY A 67 21.61 27.19 4.04
C GLY A 67 21.84 27.44 5.53
N ASP A 68 21.33 28.52 6.09
CA ASP A 68 21.35 28.81 7.54
C ASP A 68 20.01 28.43 8.20
N GLU A 69 19.09 27.87 7.45
CA GLU A 69 17.77 27.50 7.91
C GLU A 69 17.60 25.98 7.93
N ILE A 70 16.82 25.48 8.89
CA ILE A 70 16.45 24.07 9.00
C ILE A 70 14.96 23.88 9.15
N LEU A 71 14.46 22.82 8.52
CA LEU A 71 13.13 22.28 8.68
C LEU A 71 13.25 20.97 9.45
N LEU A 72 12.57 20.87 10.57
CA LEU A 72 12.60 19.74 11.48
C LEU A 72 11.30 18.92 11.40
N SER A 73 11.38 17.63 11.67
CA SER A 73 10.18 16.83 11.89
C SER A 73 9.52 17.17 13.24
N ASP A 74 8.24 16.82 13.40
CA ASP A 74 7.54 16.94 14.67
C ASP A 74 8.14 16.04 15.75
N THR A 75 8.60 14.84 15.38
CA THR A 75 9.34 13.93 16.28
C THR A 75 10.66 14.52 16.73
N MET A 76 11.40 15.14 15.82
CA MET A 76 12.65 15.81 16.17
C MET A 76 12.42 17.03 17.05
N SER A 77 11.37 17.83 16.77
CA SER A 77 10.98 18.94 17.63
C SER A 77 10.70 18.53 19.07
N GLU A 78 10.02 17.40 19.26
CA GLU A 78 9.74 16.84 20.59
C GLU A 78 11.03 16.37 21.28
N ARG A 79 11.91 15.68 20.56
CA ARG A 79 13.21 15.21 21.06
C ARG A 79 14.12 16.35 21.52
N LEU A 80 14.13 17.44 20.77
CA LEU A 80 14.94 18.65 21.07
C LEU A 80 14.27 19.58 22.09
N GLY A 81 13.05 19.30 22.52
CA GLY A 81 12.30 20.14 23.46
C GLY A 81 11.92 21.53 22.93
N LEU A 82 11.88 21.69 21.60
CA LEU A 82 11.68 23.00 20.94
C LEU A 82 10.21 23.44 20.91
N ALA A 83 9.26 22.60 21.35
CA ALA A 83 7.81 22.89 21.41
C ALA A 83 7.25 23.56 20.13
N LYS A 84 7.82 23.24 18.96
CA LYS A 84 7.50 23.81 17.64
C LYS A 84 7.66 25.33 17.55
N GLN A 85 8.61 25.90 18.28
CA GLN A 85 8.93 27.33 18.21
C GLN A 85 9.68 27.64 16.90
N LEU A 86 9.19 28.62 16.15
CA LEU A 86 9.84 29.10 14.93
C LEU A 86 10.88 30.16 15.25
N ASN A 87 11.85 30.32 14.31
CA ASN A 87 12.93 31.29 14.38
C ASN A 87 13.84 31.13 15.63
N VAL A 88 13.91 29.92 16.17
CA VAL A 88 14.88 29.55 17.22
C VAL A 88 16.16 29.09 16.57
N THR A 89 17.31 29.53 17.10
CA THR A 89 18.61 29.05 16.67
C THR A 89 18.96 27.74 17.37
N TYR A 90 19.37 26.75 16.60
CA TYR A 90 19.85 25.45 17.07
C TYR A 90 21.24 25.17 16.49
N ASP A 91 22.17 24.79 17.36
CA ASP A 91 23.54 24.48 16.98
C ASP A 91 23.64 23.05 16.43
N LEU A 92 23.81 22.93 15.12
CA LEU A 92 23.89 21.65 14.44
C LEU A 92 25.36 21.23 14.29
N VAL A 93 25.70 20.02 14.76
CA VAL A 93 27.05 19.45 14.62
C VAL A 93 27.09 18.60 13.34
N VAL A 94 27.78 19.13 12.34
CA VAL A 94 27.88 18.54 11.00
C VAL A 94 29.29 18.08 10.74
N LEU A 95 29.46 16.89 10.16
CA LEU A 95 30.73 16.47 9.59
C LEU A 95 30.94 17.18 8.25
N VAL A 96 31.97 17.96 8.16
CA VAL A 96 32.45 18.65 6.95
C VAL A 96 33.76 18.04 6.49
N GLU A 97 34.09 18.18 5.22
CA GLU A 97 35.36 17.75 4.67
C GLU A 97 36.50 18.64 5.23
N GLY A 98 37.54 17.99 5.78
CA GLY A 98 38.73 18.67 6.32
C GLY A 98 39.74 19.02 5.22
N GLU A 99 40.87 19.64 5.63
CA GLU A 99 41.93 20.08 4.71
C GLU A 99 42.76 18.93 4.07
N GLY A 100 42.55 17.66 4.49
CA GLY A 100 43.22 16.46 3.95
C GLY A 100 42.25 15.52 3.23
N GLU A 101 42.74 14.83 2.18
CA GLU A 101 41.98 13.85 1.42
C GLU A 101 41.35 12.80 2.37
N GLY A 102 39.99 12.78 2.46
CA GLY A 102 39.23 11.84 3.29
C GLY A 102 39.17 12.16 4.80
N GLN A 103 39.71 13.30 5.25
CA GLN A 103 39.58 13.76 6.62
C GLN A 103 38.22 14.46 6.81
N GLN A 104 37.50 14.05 7.85
CA GLN A 104 36.23 14.68 8.26
C GLN A 104 36.44 15.40 9.60
N THR A 105 35.92 16.60 9.71
CA THR A 105 36.03 17.43 10.91
C THR A 105 34.63 17.82 11.36
N GLU A 106 34.38 17.77 12.67
CA GLU A 106 33.13 18.27 13.25
C GLU A 106 33.12 19.79 13.21
N LYS A 107 32.03 20.35 12.69
CA LYS A 107 31.79 21.80 12.66
C LYS A 107 30.41 22.07 13.26
N VAL A 108 30.37 22.98 14.22
CA VAL A 108 29.14 23.49 14.80
C VAL A 108 28.63 24.64 13.96
N ILE A 109 27.41 24.52 13.46
CA ILE A 109 26.78 25.51 12.59
C ILE A 109 25.47 25.97 13.26
N PRO A 110 25.33 27.27 13.61
CA PRO A 110 24.08 27.80 14.13
C PRO A 110 23.05 27.86 13.01
N MET A 111 21.95 27.14 13.14
CA MET A 111 20.88 27.04 12.19
C MET A 111 19.58 27.61 12.75
N THR A 112 18.83 28.32 11.93
CA THR A 112 17.53 28.86 12.32
C THR A 112 16.41 27.90 11.93
N VAL A 113 15.56 27.53 12.88
CA VAL A 113 14.39 26.66 12.61
C VAL A 113 13.34 27.48 11.87
N CYS A 114 13.14 27.21 10.58
CA CYS A 114 12.19 27.92 9.72
C CYS A 114 10.82 27.24 9.66
N GLY A 115 10.72 25.96 10.01
CA GLY A 115 9.48 25.23 9.96
C GLY A 115 9.54 23.84 10.59
N TYR A 116 8.36 23.22 10.66
CA TYR A 116 8.18 21.86 11.13
C TYR A 116 7.30 21.10 10.16
N TYR A 117 7.68 19.85 9.88
CA TYR A 117 6.89 18.95 9.05
C TYR A 117 6.46 17.72 9.84
N LYS A 118 5.45 17.03 9.35
CA LYS A 118 4.96 15.81 9.96
C LYS A 118 5.82 14.62 9.52
N ASN A 119 6.43 13.90 10.49
CA ASN A 119 7.19 12.69 10.17
C ASN A 119 6.25 11.56 9.72
N PRO A 120 6.33 11.10 8.44
CA PRO A 120 5.46 10.02 7.95
C PRO A 120 5.83 8.65 8.49
N LEU A 121 6.99 8.51 9.13
CA LEU A 121 7.54 7.25 9.65
C LEU A 121 7.55 7.20 11.18
N ARG A 122 6.81 8.09 11.84
CA ARG A 122 6.69 8.11 13.30
C ARG A 122 6.26 6.73 13.82
N GLY A 123 7.00 6.19 14.78
CA GLY A 123 6.75 4.87 15.39
C GLY A 123 7.29 3.65 14.62
N VAL A 124 7.67 3.80 13.34
CA VAL A 124 8.35 2.72 12.58
C VAL A 124 9.86 2.91 12.56
N ALA A 125 10.31 4.16 12.57
CA ALA A 125 11.69 4.53 12.38
C ALA A 125 12.18 5.46 13.49
N ASP A 126 12.12 5.02 14.74
CA ASP A 126 12.83 5.71 15.84
C ASP A 126 14.37 5.73 15.62
N ILE A 127 14.82 5.12 14.54
CA ILE A 127 16.24 4.99 14.17
C ILE A 127 16.65 5.88 13.00
N TYR A 128 15.72 6.54 12.30
CA TYR A 128 16.03 7.34 11.10
C TYR A 128 15.20 8.62 11.04
N GLU A 129 15.87 9.76 10.88
CA GLU A 129 15.26 11.08 10.76
C GLU A 129 15.93 11.90 9.65
N GLU A 130 15.14 12.72 8.98
CA GLU A 130 15.62 13.66 7.98
C GLU A 130 15.40 15.10 8.46
N ILE A 131 16.44 15.91 8.33
CA ILE A 131 16.38 17.35 8.52
C ILE A 131 16.65 18.00 7.15
N TYR A 132 15.88 19.01 6.81
CA TYR A 132 16.05 19.71 5.54
C TYR A 132 16.62 21.10 5.73
N THR A 133 17.43 21.55 4.77
CA THR A 133 18.05 22.88 4.71
C THR A 133 17.99 23.46 3.30
N GLY A 134 18.39 24.71 3.13
CA GLY A 134 18.44 25.34 1.82
C GLY A 134 19.59 24.82 0.94
N GLU A 135 19.43 24.92 -0.38
CA GLU A 135 20.36 24.39 -1.38
C GLU A 135 21.79 25.00 -1.31
N ASP A 136 21.90 26.21 -0.80
CA ASP A 136 23.18 26.91 -0.64
C ASP A 136 24.01 26.47 0.57
N PHE A 137 23.48 25.55 1.42
CA PHE A 137 24.16 25.04 2.60
C PHE A 137 25.57 24.53 2.28
N ILE A 138 25.71 23.71 1.20
CA ILE A 138 27.01 23.14 0.83
C ILE A 138 27.99 24.22 0.44
N LYS A 139 27.55 25.22 -0.32
CA LYS A 139 28.43 26.34 -0.75
C LYS A 139 28.89 27.16 0.45
N LYS A 140 28.04 27.36 1.46
CA LYS A 140 28.33 28.15 2.63
C LYS A 140 29.19 27.43 3.66
N HIS A 141 28.83 26.18 3.95
CA HIS A 141 29.31 25.49 5.15
C HIS A 141 30.17 24.28 4.86
N ASN A 142 29.97 23.62 3.71
CA ASN A 142 30.70 22.39 3.34
C ASN A 142 31.14 22.34 1.86
N PRO A 143 31.97 23.33 1.41
CA PRO A 143 32.35 23.43 0.01
C PRO A 143 33.21 22.26 -0.48
N GLY A 144 33.83 21.49 0.43
CA GLY A 144 34.65 20.32 0.10
C GLY A 144 33.83 19.02 -0.09
N LEU A 145 32.53 19.05 0.12
CA LEU A 145 31.71 17.87 -0.03
C LEU A 145 31.74 17.33 -1.46
N ILE A 146 32.13 16.06 -1.60
CA ILE A 146 32.29 15.40 -2.90
C ILE A 146 30.93 15.32 -3.61
N LYS A 147 30.90 15.66 -4.90
CA LYS A 147 29.73 15.45 -5.77
C LYS A 147 29.43 13.96 -5.89
N GLY A 148 28.14 13.60 -5.79
CA GLY A 148 27.70 12.21 -5.96
C GLY A 148 26.89 11.63 -4.80
N TYR A 149 26.64 12.42 -3.76
CA TYR A 149 25.70 12.06 -2.69
C TYR A 149 24.25 12.48 -2.97
N ASP A 150 24.01 13.09 -4.14
CA ASP A 150 22.66 13.54 -4.52
C ASP A 150 21.80 12.34 -4.90
N GLN A 151 20.60 12.27 -4.34
CA GLN A 151 19.62 11.24 -4.60
C GLN A 151 18.54 11.79 -5.51
N ILE A 152 18.42 11.21 -6.70
CA ILE A 152 17.34 11.53 -7.64
C ILE A 152 16.24 10.50 -7.48
N TYR A 153 15.08 10.94 -7.05
CA TYR A 153 13.86 10.16 -6.93
C TYR A 153 13.12 10.21 -8.25
N VAL A 154 12.77 9.06 -8.79
CA VAL A 154 12.09 8.97 -10.09
C VAL A 154 10.85 8.12 -9.94
N LYS A 155 9.72 8.63 -10.37
CA LYS A 155 8.51 7.83 -10.55
C LYS A 155 8.35 7.45 -12.01
N LEU A 156 8.28 6.16 -12.27
CA LEU A 156 8.05 5.62 -13.60
C LEU A 156 6.56 5.63 -13.94
N ASN A 157 6.23 5.96 -15.18
CA ASN A 157 4.87 5.87 -15.71
C ASN A 157 4.61 4.53 -16.42
N ASN A 158 3.35 4.23 -16.71
CA ASN A 158 2.91 3.11 -17.54
C ASN A 158 3.53 1.75 -17.16
N LEU A 159 3.70 1.46 -15.87
CA LEU A 159 4.16 0.15 -15.41
C LEU A 159 3.09 -0.92 -15.68
N ASN A 160 3.52 -2.05 -16.25
CA ASN A 160 2.64 -3.18 -16.49
C ASN A 160 2.36 -3.93 -15.16
N PRO A 161 1.11 -3.93 -14.65
CA PRO A 161 0.79 -4.56 -13.37
C PRO A 161 1.01 -6.08 -13.36
N LEU A 162 1.03 -6.74 -14.52
CA LEU A 162 1.28 -8.18 -14.62
C LEU A 162 2.77 -8.53 -14.60
N LYS A 163 3.65 -7.56 -14.92
CA LYS A 163 5.11 -7.72 -14.95
C LYS A 163 5.81 -6.83 -13.91
N LEU A 164 5.16 -6.54 -12.80
CA LEU A 164 5.52 -5.46 -11.88
C LEU A 164 7.01 -5.41 -11.49
N GLY A 165 7.64 -6.56 -11.26
CA GLY A 165 9.04 -6.63 -10.88
C GLY A 165 10.02 -6.42 -12.04
N THR A 166 9.79 -7.12 -13.14
CA THR A 166 10.70 -7.09 -14.29
C THR A 166 10.54 -5.81 -15.10
N ASP A 167 9.33 -5.34 -15.35
CA ASP A 167 9.05 -4.11 -16.10
C ASP A 167 9.59 -2.86 -15.40
N LYS A 168 9.42 -2.80 -14.06
CA LYS A 168 9.96 -1.70 -13.26
C LYS A 168 11.49 -1.66 -13.31
N HIS A 169 12.14 -2.82 -13.17
CA HIS A 169 13.59 -2.92 -13.18
C HIS A 169 14.17 -2.57 -14.56
N GLU A 170 13.55 -3.09 -15.62
CA GLU A 170 13.94 -2.81 -17.01
C GLU A 170 13.83 -1.30 -17.31
N LYS A 171 12.69 -0.68 -17.03
CA LYS A 171 12.50 0.77 -17.23
C LYS A 171 13.41 1.62 -16.36
N LEU A 172 13.66 1.22 -15.12
CA LEU A 172 14.57 1.96 -14.25
C LEU A 172 16.01 1.87 -14.74
N THR A 173 16.42 0.71 -15.26
CA THR A 173 17.73 0.54 -15.91
C THR A 173 17.83 1.44 -17.13
N GLU A 174 16.81 1.44 -17.99
CA GLU A 174 16.77 2.28 -19.19
C GLU A 174 16.83 3.78 -18.85
N VAL A 175 16.05 4.23 -17.87
CA VAL A 175 16.12 5.62 -17.38
C VAL A 175 17.50 5.96 -16.82
N ASN A 176 18.10 5.04 -16.05
CA ASN A 176 19.43 5.25 -15.51
C ASN A 176 20.50 5.34 -16.61
N GLU A 177 20.46 4.48 -17.61
CA GLU A 177 21.38 4.51 -18.75
C GLU A 177 21.21 5.79 -19.59
N GLN A 178 19.97 6.21 -19.84
CA GLN A 178 19.69 7.41 -20.65
C GLN A 178 19.99 8.71 -19.90
N ALA A 179 19.71 8.79 -18.60
CA ALA A 179 19.93 10.00 -17.81
C ALA A 179 21.38 10.14 -17.32
N ALA A 180 21.96 9.07 -16.82
CA ALA A 180 23.20 9.07 -16.07
C ALA A 180 24.37 8.36 -16.77
N GLY A 181 24.10 7.59 -17.83
CA GLY A 181 25.10 6.78 -18.53
C GLY A 181 25.47 5.49 -17.77
N ASN A 182 26.40 4.72 -18.39
CA ASN A 182 26.84 3.46 -17.81
C ASN A 182 27.67 3.68 -16.55
N GLY A 183 27.33 3.00 -15.45
CA GLY A 183 28.14 2.93 -14.25
C GLY A 183 27.59 3.65 -13.03
N ILE A 184 26.46 4.34 -13.13
CA ILE A 184 25.82 4.97 -11.96
C ILE A 184 24.91 3.96 -11.27
N GLN A 185 25.01 3.91 -9.94
CA GLN A 185 24.22 3.01 -9.13
C GLN A 185 22.79 3.57 -8.95
N TYR A 186 21.80 2.69 -9.02
CA TYR A 186 20.44 3.01 -8.65
C TYR A 186 19.92 1.98 -7.64
N LYS A 187 18.96 2.42 -6.82
CA LYS A 187 18.24 1.54 -5.89
C LYS A 187 16.75 1.58 -6.24
N ALA A 188 16.23 0.44 -6.68
CA ALA A 188 14.78 0.30 -6.83
C ALA A 188 14.16 0.15 -5.44
N SER A 189 13.17 0.98 -5.13
CA SER A 189 12.29 0.72 -3.99
C SER A 189 11.32 -0.39 -4.39
N ASP A 190 11.69 -1.64 -4.13
CA ASP A 190 10.84 -2.77 -4.42
C ASP A 190 9.87 -3.00 -3.26
N MET A 191 8.58 -2.94 -3.59
CA MET A 191 7.60 -3.57 -2.71
C MET A 191 7.91 -5.08 -2.73
N SER A 192 8.49 -5.57 -1.65
CA SER A 192 8.92 -6.96 -1.56
C SER A 192 7.74 -7.87 -1.90
N TYR A 193 7.92 -8.81 -2.84
CA TYR A 193 6.92 -9.85 -3.12
C TYR A 193 6.53 -10.61 -1.83
N ALA A 194 7.43 -10.66 -0.86
CA ALA A 194 7.16 -11.21 0.46
C ALA A 194 5.99 -10.50 1.17
N ALA A 195 5.78 -9.20 0.94
CA ALA A 195 4.64 -8.47 1.48
C ALA A 195 3.32 -8.77 0.75
N LEU A 196 3.37 -9.16 -0.52
CA LEU A 196 2.17 -9.52 -1.30
C LEU A 196 1.65 -10.92 -0.95
N VAL A 197 2.53 -11.86 -0.59
CA VAL A 197 2.16 -13.24 -0.27
C VAL A 197 1.14 -13.32 0.86
N PRO A 198 1.31 -12.70 2.04
CA PRO A 198 0.31 -12.75 3.10
C PRO A 198 -1.02 -12.09 2.70
N ILE A 199 -1.00 -11.04 1.88
CA ILE A 199 -2.22 -10.38 1.39
C ILE A 199 -2.99 -11.33 0.47
N ILE A 200 -2.31 -11.99 -0.48
CA ILE A 200 -2.94 -12.96 -1.37
C ILE A 200 -3.48 -14.15 -0.57
N LEU A 201 -2.73 -14.65 0.40
CA LEU A 201 -3.15 -15.74 1.27
C LEU A 201 -4.40 -15.36 2.08
N LEU A 202 -4.45 -14.16 2.63
CA LEU A 202 -5.62 -13.63 3.33
C LEU A 202 -6.84 -13.56 2.42
N LEU A 203 -6.69 -13.03 1.20
CA LEU A 203 -7.78 -12.97 0.21
C LEU A 203 -8.29 -14.37 -0.15
N LEU A 204 -7.39 -15.33 -0.35
CA LEU A 204 -7.76 -16.72 -0.61
C LEU A 204 -8.48 -17.34 0.59
N CYS A 205 -8.05 -17.07 1.81
CA CYS A 205 -8.70 -17.53 3.03
C CYS A 205 -10.13 -16.98 3.15
N VAL A 206 -10.32 -15.68 2.93
CA VAL A 206 -11.65 -15.03 2.93
C VAL A 206 -12.55 -15.62 1.85
N MET A 207 -12.01 -15.82 0.64
CA MET A 207 -12.74 -16.46 -0.46
C MET A 207 -13.16 -17.89 -0.10
N PHE A 208 -12.29 -18.66 0.53
CA PHE A 208 -12.57 -20.04 0.95
C PHE A 208 -13.64 -20.11 2.05
N CYS A 209 -13.57 -19.23 3.05
CA CYS A 209 -14.61 -19.11 4.07
C CYS A 209 -15.96 -18.73 3.46
N GLY A 210 -15.98 -17.75 2.56
CA GLY A 210 -17.18 -17.34 1.83
C GLY A 210 -17.75 -18.48 0.97
N TYR A 211 -16.89 -19.20 0.26
CA TYR A 211 -17.26 -20.40 -0.51
C TYR A 211 -17.96 -21.43 0.38
N PHE A 212 -17.36 -21.80 1.51
CA PHE A 212 -17.92 -22.79 2.43
C PHE A 212 -19.28 -22.35 2.98
N PHE A 213 -19.39 -21.08 3.38
CA PHE A 213 -20.61 -20.54 3.95
C PHE A 213 -21.76 -20.57 2.93
N ILE A 214 -21.51 -20.07 1.73
CA ILE A 214 -22.49 -20.04 0.65
C ILE A 214 -22.85 -21.46 0.21
N TYR A 215 -21.86 -22.34 0.06
CA TYR A 215 -22.08 -23.73 -0.30
C TYR A 215 -23.01 -24.44 0.68
N ASN A 216 -22.74 -24.33 1.99
CA ASN A 216 -23.55 -24.98 3.03
C ASN A 216 -24.99 -24.45 3.04
N ILE A 217 -25.21 -23.14 2.89
CA ILE A 217 -26.55 -22.56 2.84
C ILE A 217 -27.33 -23.10 1.65
N PHE A 218 -26.70 -23.14 0.47
CA PHE A 218 -27.39 -23.68 -0.72
C PHE A 218 -27.60 -25.18 -0.67
N ASP A 219 -26.67 -25.93 -0.09
CA ASP A 219 -26.82 -27.38 0.07
C ASP A 219 -28.03 -27.71 0.94
N ILE A 220 -28.19 -27.06 2.10
CA ILE A 220 -29.35 -27.20 2.99
C ILE A 220 -30.63 -26.70 2.31
N SER A 221 -30.60 -25.57 1.61
CA SER A 221 -31.77 -25.03 0.91
C SER A 221 -32.25 -25.96 -0.18
N ILE A 222 -31.33 -26.54 -0.94
CA ILE A 222 -31.65 -27.49 -2.01
C ILE A 222 -32.24 -28.81 -1.44
N GLU A 223 -31.66 -29.31 -0.34
CA GLU A 223 -32.23 -30.48 0.35
C GLU A 223 -33.67 -30.26 0.76
N ASN A 224 -33.99 -29.09 1.31
CA ASN A 224 -35.37 -28.75 1.70
C ASN A 224 -36.32 -28.63 0.48
N ASP A 225 -35.80 -28.12 -0.64
CA ASP A 225 -36.60 -27.85 -1.84
C ASP A 225 -36.56 -29.00 -2.88
N ILE A 226 -35.90 -30.13 -2.58
CA ILE A 226 -35.76 -31.29 -3.48
C ILE A 226 -37.14 -31.74 -4.03
N ARG A 227 -38.13 -31.76 -3.17
CA ARG A 227 -39.50 -32.16 -3.54
C ARG A 227 -40.08 -31.20 -4.58
N PHE A 228 -39.99 -29.93 -4.35
CA PHE A 228 -40.48 -28.89 -5.26
C PHE A 228 -39.78 -29.00 -6.65
N TYR A 229 -38.47 -29.23 -6.67
CA TYR A 229 -37.76 -29.47 -7.92
C TYR A 229 -38.14 -30.76 -8.64
N GLY A 230 -38.48 -31.80 -7.86
CA GLY A 230 -39.06 -33.05 -8.38
C GLY A 230 -40.42 -32.84 -9.03
N GLU A 231 -41.31 -32.10 -8.36
CA GLU A 231 -42.64 -31.75 -8.88
C GLU A 231 -42.55 -30.91 -10.16
N LEU A 232 -41.65 -29.95 -10.25
CA LEU A 232 -41.41 -29.18 -11.49
C LEU A 232 -40.95 -30.06 -12.65
N LYS A 233 -40.18 -31.11 -12.41
CA LYS A 233 -39.75 -32.06 -13.45
C LYS A 233 -40.86 -32.98 -13.88
N THR A 234 -41.84 -33.34 -13.01
CA THR A 234 -43.00 -34.14 -13.42
C THR A 234 -43.92 -33.37 -14.38
N ILE A 235 -43.96 -32.03 -14.27
CA ILE A 235 -44.68 -31.12 -15.17
C ILE A 235 -43.95 -30.92 -16.50
N GLY A 236 -42.69 -31.47 -16.63
CA GLY A 236 -41.95 -31.45 -17.87
C GLY A 236 -40.79 -30.43 -17.90
N MET A 237 -40.40 -29.85 -16.76
CA MET A 237 -39.26 -28.96 -16.71
C MET A 237 -37.93 -29.68 -17.00
N THR A 238 -37.16 -29.18 -17.94
CA THR A 238 -35.87 -29.74 -18.31
C THR A 238 -34.79 -29.36 -17.30
N ARG A 239 -33.67 -30.14 -17.26
CA ARG A 239 -32.50 -29.84 -16.40
C ARG A 239 -31.94 -28.44 -16.63
N GLN A 240 -31.88 -28.00 -17.88
CA GLN A 240 -31.34 -26.70 -18.25
C GLN A 240 -32.26 -25.57 -17.79
N GLN A 241 -33.56 -25.73 -17.88
CA GLN A 241 -34.53 -24.75 -17.41
C GLN A 241 -34.46 -24.59 -15.88
N LEU A 242 -34.38 -25.69 -15.14
CA LEU A 242 -34.23 -25.68 -13.68
C LEU A 242 -32.92 -24.99 -13.27
N LYS A 243 -31.80 -25.34 -13.89
CA LYS A 243 -30.52 -24.71 -13.62
C LYS A 243 -30.56 -23.20 -13.91
N ARG A 244 -31.19 -22.78 -15.01
CA ARG A 244 -31.32 -21.37 -15.38
C ARG A 244 -32.18 -20.61 -14.37
N MET A 245 -33.27 -21.23 -13.89
CA MET A 245 -34.12 -20.65 -12.85
C MET A 245 -33.33 -20.42 -11.56
N LEU A 246 -32.59 -21.43 -11.09
CA LEU A 246 -31.76 -21.32 -9.88
C LEU A 246 -30.69 -20.24 -10.01
N LEU A 247 -30.02 -20.20 -11.15
CA LEU A 247 -29.01 -19.17 -11.42
C LEU A 247 -29.62 -17.75 -11.43
N TRP A 248 -30.86 -17.61 -11.94
CA TRP A 248 -31.56 -16.32 -11.95
C TRP A 248 -31.94 -15.86 -10.55
N GLN A 249 -32.45 -16.76 -9.71
CA GLN A 249 -32.78 -16.48 -8.31
C GLN A 249 -31.53 -16.10 -7.52
N MET A 250 -30.45 -16.89 -7.64
CA MET A 250 -29.16 -16.61 -7.03
C MET A 250 -28.63 -15.23 -7.44
N ASN A 251 -28.66 -14.93 -8.73
CA ASN A 251 -28.09 -13.67 -9.23
C ASN A 251 -28.84 -12.44 -8.68
N ARG A 252 -30.17 -12.52 -8.54
CA ARG A 252 -30.96 -11.43 -7.92
C ARG A 252 -30.61 -11.23 -6.46
N ILE A 253 -30.52 -12.30 -5.69
CA ILE A 253 -30.19 -12.25 -4.25
C ILE A 253 -28.77 -11.75 -4.07
N SER A 254 -27.84 -12.25 -4.89
CA SER A 254 -26.44 -11.83 -4.84
C SER A 254 -26.25 -10.36 -5.17
N LEU A 255 -26.99 -9.84 -6.16
CA LEU A 255 -26.90 -8.42 -6.52
C LEU A 255 -27.27 -7.51 -5.34
N ILE A 256 -28.37 -7.84 -4.64
CA ILE A 256 -28.78 -7.10 -3.44
C ILE A 256 -27.72 -7.23 -2.34
N GLY A 257 -27.24 -8.46 -2.10
CA GLY A 257 -26.23 -8.73 -1.08
C GLY A 257 -24.89 -8.02 -1.36
N ILE A 258 -24.44 -7.98 -2.62
CA ILE A 258 -23.21 -7.29 -3.04
C ILE A 258 -23.33 -5.79 -2.84
N VAL A 259 -24.47 -5.20 -3.20
CA VAL A 259 -24.69 -3.75 -3.03
C VAL A 259 -24.69 -3.38 -1.54
N LEU A 260 -25.51 -4.08 -0.73
CA LEU A 260 -25.59 -3.80 0.71
C LEU A 260 -24.28 -4.09 1.43
N GLY A 261 -23.70 -5.28 1.17
CA GLY A 261 -22.43 -5.68 1.75
C GLY A 261 -21.26 -4.77 1.35
N GLY A 262 -21.23 -4.33 0.08
CA GLY A 262 -20.23 -3.41 -0.42
C GLY A 262 -20.32 -2.02 0.22
N LEU A 263 -21.52 -1.48 0.40
CA LEU A 263 -21.72 -0.19 1.07
C LEU A 263 -21.30 -0.24 2.55
N ILE A 264 -21.76 -1.27 3.27
CA ILE A 264 -21.42 -1.47 4.69
C ILE A 264 -19.93 -1.74 4.83
N GLY A 265 -19.37 -2.64 4.00
CA GLY A 265 -17.95 -3.00 4.03
C GLY A 265 -17.03 -1.83 3.71
N TYR A 266 -17.40 -1.00 2.73
CA TYR A 266 -16.64 0.22 2.43
C TYR A 266 -16.69 1.21 3.61
N GLY A 267 -17.86 1.40 4.22
CA GLY A 267 -18.01 2.28 5.37
C GLY A 267 -17.16 1.85 6.56
N ILE A 268 -17.24 0.57 6.94
CA ILE A 268 -16.44 -0.01 8.04
C ILE A 268 -14.96 0.02 7.68
N GLY A 269 -14.59 -0.35 6.45
CA GLY A 269 -13.20 -0.34 5.99
C GLY A 269 -12.59 1.05 6.04
N ARG A 270 -13.33 2.08 5.66
CA ARG A 270 -12.88 3.47 5.74
C ARG A 270 -12.68 3.96 7.19
N MET A 271 -13.56 3.56 8.09
CA MET A 271 -13.42 3.88 9.52
C MET A 271 -12.24 3.15 10.18
N ALA A 272 -12.04 1.90 9.81
CA ALA A 272 -10.98 1.07 10.36
C ALA A 272 -9.60 1.37 9.74
N ALA A 273 -9.54 1.89 8.51
CA ALA A 273 -8.29 2.08 7.77
C ALA A 273 -7.28 2.96 8.52
N GLY A 274 -7.74 4.04 9.17
CA GLY A 274 -6.89 4.88 10.00
C GLY A 274 -6.25 4.11 11.15
N ALA A 275 -7.06 3.43 11.94
CA ALA A 275 -6.58 2.64 13.08
C ALA A 275 -5.64 1.50 12.67
N VAL A 276 -5.91 0.85 11.53
CA VAL A 276 -5.02 -0.19 10.99
C VAL A 276 -3.70 0.41 10.53
N MET A 277 -3.72 1.55 9.85
CA MET A 277 -2.49 2.22 9.41
C MET A 277 -1.66 2.69 10.60
N ASP A 278 -2.28 3.28 11.61
CA ASP A 278 -1.59 3.73 12.82
C ASP A 278 -1.05 2.57 13.67
N ALA A 279 -1.59 1.36 13.51
CA ALA A 279 -1.02 0.16 14.14
C ALA A 279 0.31 -0.29 13.50
N PHE A 280 0.56 0.09 12.22
CA PHE A 280 1.85 -0.16 11.56
C PHE A 280 2.86 0.94 11.85
N ALA A 281 2.42 2.21 11.86
CA ALA A 281 3.24 3.35 12.21
C ALA A 281 2.35 4.50 12.71
N GLU A 282 2.67 5.04 13.87
CA GLU A 282 1.91 6.12 14.48
C GLU A 282 1.88 7.35 13.57
N GLY A 283 0.69 7.83 13.27
CA GLY A 283 0.48 9.00 12.42
C GLY A 283 0.49 8.75 10.91
N ILE A 284 0.76 7.54 10.44
CA ILE A 284 0.77 7.21 8.99
C ILE A 284 -0.64 7.35 8.36
N SER A 285 -1.68 7.23 9.18
CA SER A 285 -3.07 7.42 8.77
C SER A 285 -3.34 8.79 8.14
N SER A 286 -2.60 9.82 8.55
CA SER A 286 -2.78 11.18 8.03
C SER A 286 -2.26 11.37 6.61
N PHE A 287 -1.36 10.49 6.15
CA PHE A 287 -0.85 10.46 4.78
C PHE A 287 -1.62 9.48 3.89
N TYR A 288 -2.49 8.68 4.50
CA TYR A 288 -3.28 7.71 3.78
C TYR A 288 -4.33 8.40 2.90
N LYS A 289 -4.18 8.28 1.58
CA LYS A 289 -5.20 8.68 0.59
C LYS A 289 -6.05 7.46 0.25
N PRO A 290 -7.29 7.37 0.74
CA PRO A 290 -8.14 6.22 0.46
C PRO A 290 -8.42 6.11 -1.03
N ALA A 291 -8.39 4.89 -1.55
CA ALA A 291 -8.79 4.61 -2.92
C ALA A 291 -10.25 5.04 -3.16
N GLY A 292 -10.57 5.46 -4.37
CA GLY A 292 -11.90 5.92 -4.73
C GLY A 292 -12.97 4.86 -4.49
N PHE A 293 -14.13 5.28 -4.00
CA PHE A 293 -15.27 4.39 -3.73
C PHE A 293 -15.58 3.45 -4.90
N VAL A 294 -15.65 3.99 -6.11
CA VAL A 294 -16.01 3.22 -7.32
C VAL A 294 -15.01 2.09 -7.60
N GLN A 295 -13.72 2.35 -7.44
CA GLN A 295 -12.67 1.34 -7.69
C GLN A 295 -12.74 0.20 -6.69
N VAL A 296 -12.82 0.52 -5.39
CA VAL A 296 -12.90 -0.48 -4.31
C VAL A 296 -14.19 -1.29 -4.42
N PHE A 297 -15.31 -0.60 -4.65
CA PHE A 297 -16.62 -1.23 -4.80
C PHE A 297 -16.66 -2.17 -6.01
N ALA A 298 -16.16 -1.74 -7.18
CA ALA A 298 -16.15 -2.56 -8.39
C ALA A 298 -15.32 -3.84 -8.22
N LEU A 299 -14.10 -3.72 -7.65
CA LEU A 299 -13.25 -4.88 -7.37
C LEU A 299 -13.90 -5.83 -6.38
N GLY A 300 -14.47 -5.31 -5.29
CA GLY A 300 -15.18 -6.11 -4.28
C GLY A 300 -16.42 -6.80 -4.86
N ALA A 301 -17.18 -6.10 -5.70
CA ALA A 301 -18.37 -6.66 -6.36
C ALA A 301 -18.02 -7.80 -7.30
N VAL A 302 -16.98 -7.64 -8.14
CA VAL A 302 -16.51 -8.70 -9.06
C VAL A 302 -16.01 -9.91 -8.26
N PHE A 303 -15.20 -9.69 -7.23
CA PHE A 303 -14.69 -10.75 -6.36
C PHE A 303 -15.82 -11.52 -5.68
N SER A 304 -16.79 -10.82 -5.08
CA SER A 304 -17.95 -11.43 -4.42
C SER A 304 -18.81 -12.21 -5.40
N TRP A 305 -19.06 -11.66 -6.59
CA TRP A 305 -19.85 -12.32 -7.62
C TRP A 305 -19.20 -13.62 -8.12
N ILE A 306 -17.89 -13.60 -8.35
CA ILE A 306 -17.13 -14.82 -8.72
C ILE A 306 -17.23 -15.87 -7.60
N THR A 307 -17.07 -15.46 -6.34
CA THR A 307 -17.17 -16.36 -5.18
C THR A 307 -18.55 -17.02 -5.11
N VAL A 308 -19.64 -16.27 -5.29
CA VAL A 308 -21.00 -16.80 -5.32
C VAL A 308 -21.21 -17.78 -6.47
N LEU A 309 -20.75 -17.43 -7.69
CA LEU A 309 -20.85 -18.32 -8.84
C LEU A 309 -20.17 -19.67 -8.60
N VAL A 310 -18.92 -19.64 -8.13
CA VAL A 310 -18.14 -20.85 -7.85
C VAL A 310 -18.80 -21.70 -6.77
N SER A 311 -19.26 -21.06 -5.68
CA SER A 311 -19.90 -21.75 -4.54
C SER A 311 -21.20 -22.45 -4.91
N THR A 312 -21.97 -21.89 -5.84
CA THR A 312 -23.29 -22.42 -6.24
C THR A 312 -23.26 -23.46 -7.37
N MET A 313 -22.12 -23.57 -8.07
CA MET A 313 -22.00 -24.48 -9.22
C MET A 313 -22.31 -25.94 -8.87
N LYS A 314 -21.75 -26.45 -7.75
CA LYS A 314 -21.91 -27.83 -7.33
C LYS A 314 -23.33 -28.11 -6.80
N PRO A 315 -23.90 -27.33 -5.87
CA PRO A 315 -25.27 -27.50 -5.40
C PRO A 315 -26.30 -27.46 -6.53
N PHE A 316 -26.18 -26.50 -7.45
CA PHE A 316 -27.14 -26.40 -8.59
C PHE A 316 -27.02 -27.54 -9.59
N ARG A 317 -25.81 -28.10 -9.75
CA ARG A 317 -25.64 -29.30 -10.56
C ARG A 317 -26.36 -30.49 -9.93
N ILE A 318 -26.26 -30.67 -8.61
CA ILE A 318 -26.93 -31.72 -7.87
C ILE A 318 -28.47 -31.55 -8.00
N ALA A 319 -29.00 -30.36 -7.66
CA ALA A 319 -30.43 -30.05 -7.76
C ALA A 319 -31.02 -30.35 -9.17
N SER A 320 -30.25 -29.98 -10.20
CA SER A 320 -30.69 -30.18 -11.60
C SER A 320 -30.66 -31.65 -12.06
N THR A 321 -29.93 -32.54 -11.39
CA THR A 321 -29.80 -33.96 -11.78
C THR A 321 -30.79 -34.89 -11.04
N ILE A 322 -31.37 -34.47 -9.93
CA ILE A 322 -32.32 -35.27 -9.12
C ILE A 322 -33.49 -35.75 -9.99
N SER A 323 -33.83 -37.07 -9.91
CA SER A 323 -34.96 -37.63 -10.62
C SER A 323 -36.27 -37.39 -9.85
N PRO A 324 -37.45 -37.33 -10.53
CA PRO A 324 -38.75 -37.21 -9.86
C PRO A 324 -39.02 -38.33 -8.85
N VAL A 325 -38.58 -39.55 -9.18
CA VAL A 325 -38.75 -40.75 -8.33
C VAL A 325 -37.90 -40.65 -7.07
N GLU A 326 -36.68 -40.15 -7.19
CA GLU A 326 -35.77 -39.96 -6.06
C GLU A 326 -36.25 -38.83 -5.14
N ALA A 327 -36.79 -37.75 -5.69
CA ALA A 327 -37.44 -36.68 -4.94
C ALA A 327 -38.66 -37.15 -4.15
N ALA A 328 -39.43 -38.09 -4.68
CA ALA A 328 -40.59 -38.71 -4.00
C ALA A 328 -40.15 -39.71 -2.91
N ARG A 329 -39.05 -40.43 -3.10
CA ARG A 329 -38.53 -41.41 -2.14
C ARG A 329 -37.87 -40.79 -0.91
N ASN A 330 -37.33 -39.59 -1.01
CA ASN A 330 -36.78 -38.86 0.14
C ASN A 330 -37.80 -38.42 1.18
N ARG A 331 -39.03 -38.94 1.11
CA ARG A 331 -40.08 -38.79 2.13
C ARG A 331 -39.87 -39.60 3.41
N ILE A 332 -38.93 -40.58 3.41
CA ILE A 332 -38.70 -41.38 4.60
C ILE A 332 -37.69 -40.66 5.47
N PRO A 333 -38.09 -40.12 6.64
CA PRO A 333 -37.16 -39.52 7.56
C PRO A 333 -36.08 -40.56 7.92
N LEU A 334 -34.82 -40.13 7.99
CA LEU A 334 -33.66 -40.97 8.33
C LEU A 334 -33.88 -41.85 9.58
N LYS A 335 -34.80 -41.47 10.50
CA LYS A 335 -35.24 -42.28 11.63
C LYS A 335 -35.96 -43.59 11.25
N ALA A 336 -36.61 -43.68 10.10
CA ALA A 336 -37.28 -44.88 9.67
C ALA A 336 -36.33 -45.91 9.01
N LYS A 337 -35.20 -45.43 8.45
CA LYS A 337 -34.20 -46.30 7.84
C LYS A 337 -33.40 -47.09 8.90
N GLU A 338 -33.19 -46.50 10.08
CA GLU A 338 -32.50 -47.17 11.19
C GLU A 338 -33.37 -48.24 11.87
N ILE A 339 -34.71 -48.11 11.80
CA ILE A 339 -35.64 -49.08 12.38
C ILE A 339 -35.80 -50.31 11.46
N THR A 340 -35.70 -50.12 10.15
CA THR A 340 -35.87 -51.21 9.17
C THR A 340 -34.63 -52.09 9.03
N GLU A 341 -33.47 -51.60 9.39
CA GLU A 341 -32.17 -52.32 9.37
C GLU A 341 -31.90 -53.10 10.67
N LYS A 342 -32.71 -52.89 11.74
CA LYS A 342 -32.54 -53.52 13.08
C LYS A 342 -33.60 -54.53 13.44
N THR A 343 -34.46 -54.95 12.50
CA THR A 343 -35.38 -56.08 12.73
C THR A 343 -34.81 -57.33 12.04
N PRO A 344 -34.49 -58.40 12.80
CA PRO A 344 -33.93 -59.64 12.28
C PRO A 344 -34.90 -60.41 11.43
#